data_b0c63ef9378315434d8d873c4c14985b
#
_entry.id   b0c63ef9378315434d8d873c4c14985b
#
_cell.length_a   1.000
_cell.length_b   1.000
_cell.length_c   1.000
_cell.angle_alpha   90.00
_cell.angle_beta   90.00
_cell.angle_gamma   90.00
#
_symmetry.space_group_name_H-M   'P 1'
#
loop_
_entity.id
_entity.type
_entity.pdbx_description
1 polymer ?
#
loop_
_entity_poly.entity_id
_entity_poly.type
_entity_poly.pdbx_seq_one_letter_code
_entity_poly.pdbx_strand_id
1 'polypeptide(L)'
;QFNLSREKIENTLESFYRSMTSCTFQLNKRWLPKKMSLLRVVDKRYETSEIFIKLDEEIDENWIILVYLKDNNPDSNIIVEDKTNPEKNFSFEFNPSEIFKFSDTMVDSLTTMIDREYKKKIN
;
A
#
# COMPACT_ATOMS: atom_id res chain seq x y z
N GLN A 1 14.46 17.57 18.29
CA GLN A 1 15.09 16.67 17.31
C GLN A 1 14.23 15.43 17.02
N PHE A 2 13.69 14.83 18.05
CA PHE A 2 12.78 13.70 17.88
C PHE A 2 11.57 14.09 17.02
N ASN A 3 10.96 15.25 17.31
CA ASN A 3 9.80 15.76 16.57
C ASN A 3 10.14 16.08 15.11
N LEU A 4 11.34 16.59 14.87
CA LEU A 4 11.79 16.93 13.52
C LEU A 4 12.00 15.67 12.67
N SER A 5 12.59 14.63 13.24
CA SER A 5 12.76 13.35 12.54
C SER A 5 11.41 12.71 12.19
N ARG A 6 10.47 12.76 13.12
CA ARG A 6 9.14 12.21 12.90
C ARG A 6 8.39 12.98 11.81
N GLU A 7 8.46 14.32 11.85
CA GLU A 7 7.87 15.16 10.83
C GLU A 7 8.45 14.85 9.44
N LYS A 8 9.77 14.65 9.37
CA LYS A 8 10.44 14.30 8.12
C LYS A 8 9.99 12.95 7.59
N ILE A 9 9.80 11.97 8.46
CA ILE A 9 9.24 10.66 8.08
C ILE A 9 7.83 10.84 7.49
N GLU A 10 6.98 11.59 8.16
CA GLU A 10 5.61 11.83 7.72
C GLU A 10 5.57 12.54 6.38
N ASN A 11 6.41 13.54 6.19
CA ASN A 11 6.49 14.30 4.94
C ASN A 11 7.03 13.44 3.79
N THR A 12 8.04 12.60 4.06
CA THR A 12 8.58 11.70 3.04
C THR A 12 7.53 10.71 2.57
N LEU A 13 6.69 10.22 3.47
CA LEU A 13 5.63 9.26 3.14
C LEU A 13 4.40 9.91 2.50
N GLU A 14 4.30 11.25 2.51
CA GLU A 14 3.11 11.96 2.01
C GLU A 14 2.80 11.65 0.55
N SER A 15 3.82 11.69 -0.33
CA SER A 15 3.61 11.41 -1.75
C SER A 15 3.19 9.95 -1.98
N PHE A 16 3.72 9.04 -1.18
CA PHE A 16 3.36 7.63 -1.24
C PHE A 16 1.91 7.41 -0.77
N TYR A 17 1.53 8.07 0.30
CA TYR A 17 0.15 8.04 0.77
C TYR A 17 -0.82 8.56 -0.31
N ARG A 18 -0.50 9.67 -0.96
CA ARG A 18 -1.33 10.22 -2.03
C ARG A 18 -1.45 9.28 -3.20
N SER A 19 -0.35 8.64 -3.59
CA SER A 19 -0.36 7.64 -4.66
C SER A 19 -1.23 6.44 -4.30
N MET A 20 -1.09 5.91 -3.08
CA MET A 20 -1.90 4.80 -2.61
C MET A 20 -3.39 5.13 -2.63
N THR A 21 -3.74 6.30 -2.13
CA THR A 21 -5.13 6.75 -2.07
C THR A 21 -5.72 6.92 -3.47
N SER A 22 -4.98 7.55 -4.38
CA SER A 22 -5.43 7.75 -5.75
C SER A 22 -5.61 6.43 -6.48
N CYS A 23 -4.65 5.51 -6.36
CA CYS A 23 -4.71 4.21 -7.03
C CYS A 23 -5.86 3.36 -6.49
N THR A 24 -6.05 3.31 -5.18
CA THR A 24 -7.15 2.53 -4.60
C THR A 24 -8.50 3.10 -4.98
N PHE A 25 -8.63 4.41 -5.03
CA PHE A 25 -9.87 5.05 -5.48
C PHE A 25 -10.22 4.63 -6.91
N GLN A 26 -9.25 4.67 -7.83
CA GLN A 26 -9.47 4.29 -9.22
C GLN A 26 -9.80 2.81 -9.36
N LEU A 27 -9.11 1.95 -8.62
CA LEU A 27 -9.36 0.51 -8.67
C LEU A 27 -10.74 0.16 -8.12
N ASN A 28 -11.14 0.78 -7.01
CA ASN A 28 -12.47 0.58 -6.43
C ASN A 28 -13.58 0.99 -7.41
N LYS A 29 -13.35 2.06 -8.15
CA LYS A 29 -14.35 2.62 -9.04
C LYS A 29 -14.45 1.84 -10.36
N ARG A 30 -13.32 1.39 -10.91
CA ARG A 30 -13.28 0.90 -12.30
C ARG A 30 -12.99 -0.59 -12.45
N TRP A 31 -12.27 -1.18 -11.50
CA TRP A 31 -11.74 -2.53 -11.65
C TRP A 31 -12.34 -3.55 -10.70
N LEU A 32 -12.85 -3.11 -9.57
CA LEU A 32 -13.30 -4.01 -8.52
C LEU A 32 -14.67 -4.60 -8.86
N PRO A 33 -14.83 -5.94 -8.83
CA PRO A 33 -16.14 -6.55 -9.04
C PRO A 33 -17.13 -6.15 -7.96
N LYS A 34 -18.40 -6.06 -8.29
CA LYS A 34 -19.45 -5.56 -7.39
C LYS A 34 -19.56 -6.30 -6.08
N LYS A 35 -19.21 -7.59 -6.05
CA LYS A 35 -19.35 -8.42 -4.84
C LYS A 35 -18.06 -8.51 -4.04
N MET A 36 -17.02 -7.86 -4.48
CA MET A 36 -15.74 -7.86 -3.78
C MET A 36 -15.67 -6.71 -2.79
N SER A 37 -15.03 -6.93 -1.63
CA SER A 37 -14.80 -5.88 -0.65
C SER A 37 -13.95 -4.76 -1.25
N LEU A 38 -14.26 -3.52 -0.87
CA LEU A 38 -13.47 -2.37 -1.32
C LEU A 38 -12.08 -2.40 -0.71
N LEU A 39 -11.13 -1.81 -1.45
CA LEU A 39 -9.80 -1.55 -0.93
C LEU A 39 -9.83 -0.28 -0.08
N ARG A 40 -9.15 -0.33 1.07
CA ARG A 40 -9.09 0.80 2.00
C ARG A 40 -7.63 1.12 2.32
N VAL A 41 -7.25 2.40 2.22
CA VAL A 41 -5.94 2.88 2.69
C VAL A 41 -6.10 3.31 4.14
N VAL A 42 -5.24 2.79 5.01
CA VAL A 42 -5.19 3.15 6.42
C VAL A 42 -3.91 3.92 6.68
N ASP A 43 -4.05 5.17 7.09
CA ASP A 43 -2.93 6.06 7.33
C ASP A 43 -2.53 6.02 8.80
N LYS A 44 -1.41 5.38 9.08
CA LYS A 44 -0.84 5.30 10.43
C LYS A 44 0.48 6.06 10.53
N ARG A 45 0.71 7.04 9.64
CA ARG A 45 1.96 7.82 9.66
C ARG A 45 2.21 8.50 11.00
N TYR A 46 1.15 8.99 11.61
CA TYR A 46 1.25 9.78 12.85
C TYR A 46 1.32 8.91 14.10
N GLU A 47 1.07 7.63 13.98
CA GLU A 47 1.05 6.69 15.10
C GLU A 47 2.23 5.72 15.06
N THR A 48 2.40 5.03 13.93
CA THR A 48 3.42 3.98 13.80
C THR A 48 4.37 4.21 12.62
N SER A 49 4.25 5.35 11.92
CA SER A 49 5.07 5.67 10.74
C SER A 49 4.87 4.69 9.60
N GLU A 50 3.64 4.17 9.45
CA GLU A 50 3.27 3.20 8.43
C GLU A 50 2.01 3.62 7.69
N ILE A 51 1.88 3.14 6.45
CA ILE A 51 0.63 3.24 5.69
C ILE A 51 0.36 1.85 5.13
N PHE A 52 -0.88 1.39 5.15
CA PHE A 52 -1.18 0.09 4.55
C PHE A 52 -2.51 0.11 3.81
N ILE A 53 -2.67 -0.89 2.93
CA ILE A 53 -3.91 -1.16 2.22
C ILE A 53 -4.47 -2.48 2.73
N LYS A 54 -5.76 -2.52 2.95
CA LYS A 54 -6.47 -3.75 3.33
C LYS A 54 -7.80 -3.81 2.57
N LEU A 55 -8.44 -4.95 2.60
CA LEU A 55 -9.84 -5.06 2.21
C LEU A 55 -10.69 -4.50 3.35
N ASP A 56 -11.71 -3.72 3.01
CA ASP A 56 -12.51 -3.00 4.00
C ASP A 56 -13.14 -3.91 5.05
N GLU A 57 -13.53 -5.11 4.67
CA GLU A 57 -14.14 -6.08 5.57
C GLU A 57 -13.15 -6.77 6.53
N GLU A 58 -11.86 -6.65 6.27
CA GLU A 58 -10.82 -7.30 7.07
C GLU A 58 -10.35 -6.41 8.22
N ILE A 59 -9.77 -7.04 9.24
CA ILE A 59 -9.11 -6.30 10.32
C ILE A 59 -7.78 -5.73 9.84
N ASP A 60 -7.25 -4.75 10.57
CA ASP A 60 -6.02 -4.05 10.18
C ASP A 60 -4.82 -4.99 10.07
N GLU A 61 -4.74 -6.00 10.92
CA GLU A 61 -3.65 -6.98 10.93
C GLU A 61 -3.58 -7.80 9.64
N ASN A 62 -4.68 -7.86 8.89
CA ASN A 62 -4.75 -8.56 7.60
C ASN A 62 -4.51 -7.63 6.41
N TRP A 63 -3.64 -6.65 6.59
CA TRP A 63 -3.24 -5.76 5.49
C TRP A 63 -2.62 -6.56 4.33
N ILE A 64 -2.74 -6.03 3.12
CA ILE A 64 -2.21 -6.67 1.90
C ILE A 64 -0.99 -5.95 1.33
N ILE A 65 -0.87 -4.64 1.54
CA ILE A 65 0.32 -3.87 1.18
C ILE A 65 0.67 -2.97 2.36
N LEU A 66 1.93 -3.01 2.80
CA LEU A 66 2.43 -2.18 3.90
C LEU A 66 3.60 -1.34 3.39
N VAL A 67 3.60 -0.04 3.71
CA VAL A 67 4.61 0.92 3.27
C VAL A 67 5.20 1.63 4.48
N TYR A 68 6.52 1.64 4.58
CA TYR A 68 7.22 2.31 5.68
C TYR A 68 8.64 2.67 5.25
N LEU A 69 9.30 3.52 6.02
CA LEU A 69 10.70 3.87 5.80
C LEU A 69 11.61 2.84 6.46
N LYS A 70 12.65 2.43 5.75
CA LYS A 70 13.61 1.45 6.22
C LYS A 70 14.24 1.92 7.54
N ASP A 71 14.22 1.04 8.56
CA ASP A 71 14.74 1.32 9.89
C ASP A 71 14.16 2.57 10.55
N ASN A 72 12.98 3.00 10.11
CA ASN A 72 12.35 4.25 10.57
C ASN A 72 13.28 5.46 10.42
N ASN A 73 14.15 5.43 9.41
CA ASN A 73 15.10 6.50 9.15
C ASN A 73 14.56 7.40 8.03
N PRO A 74 14.34 8.72 8.29
CA PRO A 74 13.78 9.61 7.28
C PRO A 74 14.65 9.81 6.05
N ASP A 75 15.94 9.45 6.12
CA ASP A 75 16.86 9.55 4.98
C ASP A 75 17.04 8.24 4.23
N SER A 76 16.33 7.19 4.62
CA SER A 76 16.44 5.88 3.99
C SER A 76 15.41 5.69 2.87
N ASN A 77 15.43 4.50 2.26
CA ASN A 77 14.49 4.13 1.21
C ASN A 77 13.14 3.70 1.79
N ILE A 78 12.15 3.64 0.89
CA ILE A 78 10.80 3.18 1.22
C ILE A 78 10.75 1.66 1.04
N ILE A 79 10.24 0.97 2.04
CA ILE A 79 10.02 -0.48 1.98
C ILE A 79 8.53 -0.72 1.73
N VAL A 80 8.24 -1.60 0.78
CA VAL A 80 6.88 -2.04 0.49
C VAL A 80 6.80 -3.55 0.67
N GLU A 81 5.97 -4.00 1.60
CA GLU A 81 5.71 -5.42 1.80
C GLU A 81 4.37 -5.78 1.16
N ASP A 82 4.36 -6.81 0.34
CA ASP A 82 3.23 -7.18 -0.52
C ASP A 82 2.77 -8.60 -0.19
N LYS A 83 1.54 -8.71 0.30
CA LYS A 83 0.87 -9.97 0.61
C LYS A 83 -0.28 -10.26 -0.34
N THR A 84 -0.33 -9.60 -1.50
CA THR A 84 -1.44 -9.79 -2.44
C THR A 84 -1.47 -11.19 -3.05
N ASN A 85 -0.32 -11.87 -3.11
CA ASN A 85 -0.24 -13.24 -3.58
C ASN A 85 -0.30 -14.18 -2.37
N PRO A 86 -1.33 -15.04 -2.26
CA PRO A 86 -1.48 -15.93 -1.10
C PRO A 86 -0.37 -16.99 -0.98
N GLU A 87 0.36 -17.25 -2.05
CA GLU A 87 1.42 -18.26 -2.06
C GLU A 87 2.79 -17.71 -1.72
N LYS A 88 3.01 -16.40 -1.89
CA LYS A 88 4.33 -15.80 -1.68
C LYS A 88 4.24 -14.34 -1.34
N ASN A 89 4.90 -13.96 -0.26
CA ASN A 89 5.06 -12.54 0.10
C ASN A 89 6.24 -11.95 -0.67
N PHE A 90 6.08 -10.71 -1.14
CA PHE A 90 7.12 -9.96 -1.82
C PHE A 90 7.51 -8.75 -0.99
N SER A 91 8.76 -8.31 -1.16
CA SER A 91 9.24 -7.08 -0.56
C SER A 91 9.96 -6.27 -1.62
N PHE A 92 9.64 -4.98 -1.70
CA PHE A 92 10.25 -4.06 -2.65
C PHE A 92 10.86 -2.89 -1.90
N GLU A 93 11.92 -2.33 -2.47
CA GLU A 93 12.57 -1.14 -1.91
C GLU A 93 12.61 -0.06 -2.99
N PHE A 94 12.15 1.15 -2.65
CA PHE A 94 12.11 2.29 -3.56
C PHE A 94 12.83 3.47 -2.94
N ASN A 95 13.55 4.21 -3.78
CA ASN A 95 14.04 5.53 -3.42
C ASN A 95 12.85 6.48 -3.31
N PRO A 96 12.86 7.47 -2.40
CA PRO A 96 11.75 8.43 -2.30
C PRO A 96 11.38 9.14 -3.60
N SER A 97 12.32 9.24 -4.55
CA SER A 97 12.06 9.84 -5.86
C SER A 97 11.40 8.89 -6.85
N GLU A 98 11.27 7.61 -6.53
CA GLU A 98 10.74 6.58 -7.43
C GLU A 98 9.25 6.34 -7.27
N ILE A 99 8.49 7.40 -7.08
CA ILE A 99 7.05 7.33 -6.83
C ILE A 99 6.30 6.65 -7.99
N PHE A 100 6.73 6.87 -9.24
CA PHE A 100 6.07 6.25 -10.39
C PHE A 100 6.31 4.74 -10.45
N LYS A 101 7.53 4.30 -10.13
CA LYS A 101 7.83 2.86 -10.05
C LYS A 101 7.01 2.20 -8.93
N PHE A 102 6.91 2.85 -7.80
CA PHE A 102 6.08 2.38 -6.70
C PHE A 102 4.61 2.24 -7.14
N SER A 103 4.07 3.28 -7.78
CA SER A 103 2.69 3.27 -8.25
C SER A 103 2.44 2.11 -9.22
N ASP A 104 3.33 1.93 -10.20
CA ASP A 104 3.18 0.86 -11.18
C ASP A 104 3.23 -0.52 -10.52
N THR A 105 4.17 -0.73 -9.60
CA THR A 105 4.31 -2.00 -8.89
C THR A 105 3.06 -2.30 -8.06
N MET A 106 2.55 -1.29 -7.36
CA MET A 106 1.37 -1.44 -6.52
C MET A 106 0.12 -1.76 -7.36
N VAL A 107 -0.08 -1.04 -8.47
CA VAL A 107 -1.21 -1.27 -9.35
C VAL A 107 -1.15 -2.67 -9.95
N ASP A 108 0.03 -3.12 -10.38
CA ASP A 108 0.21 -4.47 -10.91
C ASP A 108 -0.16 -5.53 -9.86
N SER A 109 0.32 -5.38 -8.64
CA SER A 109 0.02 -6.32 -7.56
C SER A 109 -1.47 -6.36 -7.24
N LEU A 110 -2.10 -5.19 -7.13
CA LEU A 110 -3.53 -5.11 -6.79
C LEU A 110 -4.41 -5.61 -7.92
N THR A 111 -4.12 -5.26 -9.17
CA THR A 111 -4.93 -5.73 -10.30
C THR A 111 -4.80 -7.24 -10.48
N THR A 112 -3.61 -7.80 -10.28
CA THR A 112 -3.40 -9.24 -10.32
C THR A 112 -4.21 -9.96 -9.22
N MET A 113 -4.22 -9.39 -8.01
CA MET A 113 -5.03 -9.92 -6.91
C MET A 113 -6.53 -9.88 -7.24
N ILE A 114 -7.01 -8.75 -7.77
CA ILE A 114 -8.41 -8.57 -8.14
C ILE A 114 -8.82 -9.59 -9.22
N ASP A 115 -8.00 -9.76 -10.25
CA ASP A 115 -8.25 -10.73 -11.31
C ASP A 115 -8.34 -12.15 -10.77
N ARG A 116 -7.45 -12.51 -9.84
CA ARG A 116 -7.45 -13.83 -9.21
C ARG A 116 -8.74 -14.06 -8.43
N GLU A 117 -9.17 -13.09 -7.65
CA GLU A 117 -10.41 -13.18 -6.89
C GLU A 117 -11.64 -13.21 -7.79
N TYR A 118 -11.63 -12.44 -8.87
CA TYR A 118 -12.70 -12.46 -9.86
C TYR A 118 -12.85 -13.86 -10.48
N LYS A 119 -11.74 -14.46 -10.90
CA LYS A 119 -11.75 -15.80 -11.50
C LYS A 119 -12.27 -16.87 -10.54
N LYS A 120 -11.94 -16.75 -9.26
CA LYS A 120 -12.48 -17.66 -8.24
C LYS A 120 -14.00 -17.57 -8.13
N LYS A 121 -14.56 -16.36 -8.27
CA LYS A 121 -16.01 -16.14 -8.10
C LYS A 121 -16.85 -16.60 -9.29
N ILE A 122 -16.26 -16.65 -10.48
CA ILE A 122 -16.98 -17.12 -11.68
C ILE A 122 -16.76 -18.60 -11.97
N ASN A 123 -15.84 -19.23 -11.28
CA ASN A 123 -15.60 -20.65 -11.35
C ASN A 123 -16.23 -21.37 -10.15
#